data_dfac6d7fb33f61f52845b59f4b66548d
#
_entry.id   dfac6d7fb33f61f52845b59f4b66548d
#
_cell.length_a   1.000
_cell.length_b   1.000
_cell.length_c   1.000
_cell.angle_alpha   90.00
_cell.angle_beta   90.00
_cell.angle_gamma   90.00
#
_symmetry.space_group_name_H-M   'P 1'
#
loop_
_entity.id
_entity.type
_entity.pdbx_description
1 polymer ?
#
loop_
_entity_poly.entity_id
_entity_poly.type
_entity_poly.pdbx_seq_one_letter_code
_entity_poly.pdbx_strand_id
1 'polypeptide(L)'
;MKKYTIELTEKQLKGLAYACQVTDRLILGQLDIPLQDVCMAAWEKLYAGNPQPWMREHGQKTLGIVREHIKQLQELCWGLKNGEYRGTGYDDFADMLFDMQKVMEHALWLEKSEESRTHFTNDAFPPDQISNEPLMTIKSK
;
A
#
# COMPACT_ATOMS: atom_id res chain seq x y z
N MET A 1 4.94 -26.19 -12.34
CA MET A 1 4.56 -25.29 -11.23
C MET A 1 3.20 -25.69 -10.67
N LYS A 2 3.05 -25.82 -9.36
CA LYS A 2 1.73 -26.09 -8.73
C LYS A 2 0.92 -24.80 -8.69
N LYS A 3 -0.35 -24.86 -9.09
CA LYS A 3 -1.28 -23.73 -9.01
C LYS A 3 -2.30 -23.96 -7.91
N TYR A 4 -2.68 -22.89 -7.22
CA TYR A 4 -3.70 -22.90 -6.17
C TYR A 4 -4.83 -21.97 -6.57
N THR A 5 -6.06 -22.34 -6.21
CA THR A 5 -7.23 -21.48 -6.35
C THR A 5 -7.72 -21.12 -4.96
N ILE A 6 -7.97 -19.83 -4.72
CA ILE A 6 -8.45 -19.31 -3.44
C ILE A 6 -9.75 -18.54 -3.71
N GLU A 7 -10.77 -18.77 -2.91
CA GLU A 7 -12.00 -17.97 -2.93
C GLU A 7 -11.94 -16.91 -1.84
N LEU A 8 -12.15 -15.66 -2.23
CA LEU A 8 -12.09 -14.50 -1.33
C LEU A 8 -13.35 -13.66 -1.48
N THR A 9 -13.83 -13.13 -0.36
CA THR A 9 -14.80 -12.03 -0.39
C THR A 9 -14.11 -10.74 -0.83
N GLU A 10 -14.89 -9.76 -1.31
CA GLU A 10 -14.37 -8.43 -1.66
C GLU A 10 -13.55 -7.80 -0.52
N LYS A 11 -14.04 -7.93 0.72
CA LYS A 11 -13.34 -7.43 1.92
C LYS A 11 -12.00 -8.12 2.14
N GLN A 12 -11.93 -9.43 1.91
CA GLN A 12 -10.69 -10.19 2.03
C GLN A 12 -9.72 -9.83 0.90
N LEU A 13 -10.21 -9.63 -0.31
CA LEU A 13 -9.40 -9.18 -1.44
C LEU A 13 -8.77 -7.81 -1.19
N LYS A 14 -9.56 -6.84 -0.68
CA LYS A 14 -9.04 -5.52 -0.24
C LYS A 14 -7.97 -5.64 0.84
N GLY A 15 -8.21 -6.51 1.83
CA GLY A 15 -7.24 -6.74 2.92
C GLY A 15 -5.94 -7.37 2.40
N LEU A 16 -6.03 -8.29 1.45
CA LEU A 16 -4.85 -8.91 0.84
C LEU A 16 -4.06 -7.91 -0.03
N ALA A 17 -4.74 -7.09 -0.83
CA ALA A 17 -4.10 -6.03 -1.61
C ALA A 17 -3.31 -5.07 -0.71
N TYR A 18 -3.93 -4.63 0.39
CA TYR A 18 -3.27 -3.78 1.38
C TYR A 18 -2.08 -4.48 2.06
N ALA A 19 -2.20 -5.76 2.40
CA ALA A 19 -1.09 -6.52 2.98
C ALA A 19 0.10 -6.65 2.01
N CYS A 20 -0.15 -6.86 0.73
CA CYS A 20 0.90 -6.85 -0.31
C CYS A 20 1.58 -5.47 -0.37
N GLN A 21 0.80 -4.39 -0.43
CA GLN A 21 1.31 -3.01 -0.45
C GLN A 21 2.18 -2.68 0.76
N VAL A 22 1.76 -3.07 1.95
CA VAL A 22 2.56 -2.83 3.17
C VAL A 22 3.85 -3.63 3.15
N THR A 23 3.79 -4.88 2.70
CA THR A 23 4.95 -5.79 2.74
C THR A 23 6.00 -5.40 1.70
N ASP A 24 5.61 -5.07 0.46
CA ASP A 24 6.55 -4.62 -0.58
C ASP A 24 7.29 -3.36 -0.13
N ARG A 25 6.55 -2.37 0.41
CA ARG A 25 7.13 -1.13 0.93
C ARG A 25 8.10 -1.36 2.09
N LEU A 26 7.77 -2.28 3.00
CA LEU A 26 8.67 -2.66 4.09
C LEU A 26 9.97 -3.26 3.54
N ILE A 27 9.91 -4.15 2.55
CA ILE A 27 11.09 -4.76 1.92
C ILE A 27 11.95 -3.67 1.25
N LEU A 28 11.32 -2.71 0.59
CA LEU A 28 12.00 -1.62 -0.11
C LEU A 28 12.49 -0.49 0.84
N GLY A 29 12.23 -0.60 2.14
CA GLY A 29 12.59 0.43 3.12
C GLY A 29 11.71 1.68 3.08
N GLN A 30 10.55 1.61 2.44
CA GLN A 30 9.58 2.70 2.33
C GLN A 30 8.63 2.69 3.55
N LEU A 31 9.15 2.99 4.74
CA LEU A 31 8.40 2.88 6.01
C LEU A 31 7.41 4.03 6.25
N ASP A 32 7.64 5.17 5.64
CA ASP A 32 6.89 6.41 5.87
C ASP A 32 5.42 6.29 5.46
N ILE A 33 5.12 5.62 4.34
CA ILE A 33 3.75 5.50 3.82
C ILE A 33 2.89 4.57 4.69
N PRO A 34 3.26 3.30 4.94
CA PRO A 34 2.45 2.41 5.78
C PRO A 34 2.26 2.94 7.20
N LEU A 35 3.28 3.56 7.80
CA LEU A 35 3.17 4.11 9.15
C LEU A 35 2.30 5.37 9.18
N GLN A 36 2.36 6.23 8.16
CA GLN A 36 1.47 7.36 8.04
C GLN A 36 0.01 6.92 7.94
N ASP A 37 -0.29 5.91 7.12
CA ASP A 37 -1.65 5.38 6.96
C ASP A 37 -2.20 4.82 8.27
N VAL A 38 -1.38 4.04 8.99
CA VAL A 38 -1.77 3.50 10.31
C VAL A 38 -1.98 4.61 11.34
N CYS A 39 -1.11 5.62 11.38
CA CYS A 39 -1.25 6.76 12.28
C CYS A 39 -2.51 7.57 11.96
N MET A 40 -2.79 7.84 10.69
CA MET A 40 -3.98 8.57 10.27
C MET A 40 -5.25 7.80 10.59
N ALA A 41 -5.31 6.50 10.32
CA ALA A 41 -6.46 5.66 10.65
C ALA A 41 -6.72 5.57 12.17
N ALA A 42 -5.65 5.52 12.98
CA ALA A 42 -5.77 5.57 14.43
C ALA A 42 -6.31 6.93 14.91
N TRP A 43 -5.83 8.00 14.31
CA TRP A 43 -6.28 9.36 14.59
C TRP A 43 -7.75 9.58 14.25
N GLU A 44 -8.18 9.13 13.07
CA GLU A 44 -9.59 9.20 12.67
C GLU A 44 -10.50 8.47 13.66
N LYS A 45 -10.08 7.31 14.16
CA LYS A 45 -10.84 6.55 15.17
C LYS A 45 -10.90 7.26 16.53
N LEU A 46 -9.81 7.88 16.97
CA LEU A 46 -9.74 8.58 18.25
C LEU A 46 -10.56 9.88 18.26
N TYR A 47 -10.67 10.53 17.12
CA TYR A 47 -11.27 11.85 17.00
C TYR A 47 -12.46 11.90 16.03
N ALA A 48 -13.07 10.74 15.74
CA ALA A 48 -14.23 10.62 14.88
C ALA A 48 -15.38 11.50 15.45
N GLY A 49 -15.70 12.57 14.72
CA GLY A 49 -16.88 13.38 14.97
C GLY A 49 -16.66 14.87 15.25
N ASN A 50 -15.51 15.31 15.69
CA ASN A 50 -15.25 16.76 15.83
C ASN A 50 -13.74 17.10 15.89
N PRO A 51 -13.03 17.17 14.75
CA PRO A 51 -11.62 17.53 14.74
C PRO A 51 -11.45 19.01 15.12
N GLN A 52 -10.97 19.26 16.33
CA GLN A 52 -10.60 20.60 16.75
C GLN A 52 -9.34 21.09 15.98
N PRO A 53 -9.21 22.40 15.67
CA PRO A 53 -8.07 22.92 14.90
C PRO A 53 -6.69 22.55 15.47
N TRP A 54 -6.55 22.54 16.82
CA TRP A 54 -5.32 22.16 17.49
C TRP A 54 -4.92 20.68 17.27
N MET A 55 -5.90 19.81 16.96
CA MET A 55 -5.65 18.40 16.68
C MET A 55 -4.89 18.21 15.36
N ARG A 56 -5.18 19.03 14.34
CA ARG A 56 -4.44 19.02 13.08
C ARG A 56 -2.99 19.44 13.29
N GLU A 57 -2.77 20.52 14.05
CA GLU A 57 -1.41 20.98 14.36
C GLU A 57 -0.63 19.94 15.18
N HIS A 58 -1.26 19.35 16.19
CA HIS A 58 -0.64 18.28 16.99
C HIS A 58 -0.33 17.05 16.14
N GLY A 59 -1.24 16.65 15.24
CA GLY A 59 -1.03 15.52 14.33
C GLY A 59 0.12 15.76 13.37
N GLN A 60 0.20 16.92 12.77
CA GLN A 60 1.32 17.26 11.89
C GLN A 60 2.67 17.27 12.64
N LYS A 61 2.68 17.76 13.86
CA LYS A 61 3.86 17.74 14.74
C LYS A 61 4.29 16.30 15.08
N THR A 62 3.31 15.46 15.45
CA THR A 62 3.54 14.04 15.75
C THR A 62 4.04 13.28 14.52
N LEU A 63 3.43 13.49 13.35
CA LEU A 63 3.88 12.90 12.10
C LEU A 63 5.31 13.35 11.73
N GLY A 64 5.67 14.60 12.01
CA GLY A 64 7.02 15.11 11.82
C GLY A 64 8.04 14.34 12.67
N ILE A 65 7.74 14.11 13.95
CA ILE A 65 8.58 13.32 14.86
C ILE A 65 8.70 11.87 14.38
N VAL A 66 7.57 11.26 14.01
CA VAL A 66 7.55 9.89 13.49
C VAL A 66 8.40 9.77 12.23
N ARG A 67 8.29 10.69 11.28
CA ARG A 67 9.09 10.70 10.06
C ARG A 67 10.58 10.79 10.33
N GLU A 68 10.98 11.58 11.30
CA GLU A 68 12.40 11.69 11.67
C GLU A 68 12.96 10.38 12.23
N HIS A 69 12.17 9.68 13.05
CA HIS A 69 12.57 8.37 13.57
C HIS A 69 12.56 7.29 12.48
N ILE A 70 11.63 7.37 11.53
CA ILE A 70 11.60 6.48 10.36
C ILE A 70 12.90 6.61 9.55
N LYS A 71 13.38 7.84 9.29
CA LYS A 71 14.65 8.04 8.58
C LYS A 71 15.82 7.39 9.29
N GLN A 72 15.88 7.49 10.61
CA GLN A 72 16.90 6.82 11.40
C GLN A 72 16.83 5.30 11.29
N LEU A 73 15.60 4.73 11.31
CA LEU A 73 15.39 3.31 11.08
C LEU A 73 15.77 2.87 9.66
N GLN A 74 15.42 3.66 8.65
CA GLN A 74 15.79 3.40 7.26
C GLN A 74 17.31 3.36 7.08
N GLU A 75 18.04 4.30 7.66
CA GLU A 75 19.50 4.31 7.64
C GLU A 75 20.07 3.09 8.37
N LEU A 76 19.58 2.79 9.57
CA LEU A 76 20.08 1.71 10.40
C LEU A 76 19.81 0.32 9.83
N CYS A 77 18.59 0.08 9.33
CA CYS A 77 18.15 -1.26 8.91
C CYS A 77 18.41 -1.55 7.43
N TRP A 78 18.37 -0.53 6.57
CA TRP A 78 18.52 -0.67 5.11
C TRP A 78 19.72 0.07 4.53
N GLY A 79 20.46 0.84 5.35
CA GLY A 79 21.57 1.68 4.88
C GLY A 79 21.12 2.82 3.95
N LEU A 80 19.84 3.20 4.00
CA LEU A 80 19.27 4.26 3.16
C LEU A 80 19.53 5.62 3.79
N LYS A 81 20.13 6.51 3.03
CA LYS A 81 20.37 7.88 3.49
C LYS A 81 19.14 8.74 3.23
N ASN A 82 18.95 9.69 4.08
CA ASN A 82 17.97 10.78 4.08
C ASN A 82 17.07 10.93 2.82
N GLY A 83 15.92 10.27 2.80
CA GLY A 83 14.96 10.34 1.69
C GLY A 83 15.22 9.39 0.53
N GLU A 84 16.27 8.55 0.62
CA GLU A 84 16.45 7.44 -0.31
C GLU A 84 15.42 6.34 -0.04
N TYR A 85 14.98 5.70 -1.08
CA TYR A 85 14.19 4.47 -1.03
C TYR A 85 14.55 3.58 -2.21
N ARG A 86 14.34 2.31 -2.05
CA ARG A 86 14.50 1.34 -3.12
C ARG A 86 13.22 1.31 -3.94
N GLY A 87 13.36 1.20 -5.26
CA GLY A 87 12.24 1.13 -6.18
C GLY A 87 12.03 -0.29 -6.73
N THR A 88 11.14 -0.39 -7.69
CA THR A 88 10.89 -1.61 -8.47
C THR A 88 12.18 -2.11 -9.13
N GLY A 89 12.33 -3.42 -9.22
CA GLY A 89 13.53 -4.08 -9.75
C GLY A 89 14.65 -4.26 -8.73
N TYR A 90 14.43 -3.87 -7.46
CA TYR A 90 15.41 -4.06 -6.39
C TYR A 90 15.33 -5.47 -5.77
N ASP A 91 14.12 -5.96 -5.56
CA ASP A 91 13.85 -7.24 -4.91
C ASP A 91 12.68 -7.93 -5.64
N ASP A 92 12.94 -9.11 -6.19
CA ASP A 92 11.96 -9.85 -7.00
C ASP A 92 10.70 -10.24 -6.21
N PHE A 93 10.83 -10.47 -4.89
CA PHE A 93 9.68 -10.77 -4.05
C PHE A 93 8.82 -9.51 -3.78
N ALA A 94 9.44 -8.35 -3.59
CA ALA A 94 8.73 -7.08 -3.48
C ALA A 94 8.01 -6.74 -4.79
N ASP A 95 8.67 -6.93 -5.93
CA ASP A 95 8.08 -6.72 -7.26
C ASP A 95 6.88 -7.67 -7.49
N MET A 96 6.98 -8.93 -7.08
CA MET A 96 5.86 -9.87 -7.13
C MET A 96 4.68 -9.42 -6.27
N LEU A 97 4.93 -8.93 -5.05
CA LEU A 97 3.87 -8.40 -4.18
C LEU A 97 3.20 -7.15 -4.77
N PHE A 98 3.99 -6.28 -5.39
CA PHE A 98 3.47 -5.11 -6.10
C PHE A 98 2.57 -5.53 -7.27
N ASP A 99 3.01 -6.47 -8.10
CA ASP A 99 2.21 -7.03 -9.20
C ASP A 99 0.88 -7.62 -8.68
N MET A 100 0.93 -8.39 -7.59
CA MET A 100 -0.28 -8.95 -6.96
C MET A 100 -1.22 -7.86 -6.46
N GLN A 101 -0.70 -6.83 -5.80
CA GLN A 101 -1.47 -5.68 -5.37
C GLN A 101 -2.19 -5.03 -6.55
N LYS A 102 -1.48 -4.72 -7.62
CA LYS A 102 -2.04 -4.03 -8.80
C LYS A 102 -3.13 -4.83 -9.49
N VAL A 103 -2.96 -6.14 -9.62
CA VAL A 103 -4.02 -7.03 -10.16
C VAL A 103 -5.27 -7.01 -9.28
N MET A 104 -5.11 -7.04 -7.96
CA MET A 104 -6.25 -7.01 -7.03
C MET A 104 -6.96 -5.66 -7.05
N GLU A 105 -6.22 -4.56 -7.04
CA GLU A 105 -6.76 -3.20 -7.11
C GLU A 105 -7.53 -2.98 -8.44
N HIS A 106 -6.97 -3.42 -9.55
CA HIS A 106 -7.64 -3.34 -10.85
C HIS A 106 -8.92 -4.17 -10.90
N ALA A 107 -8.91 -5.39 -10.37
CA ALA A 107 -10.10 -6.22 -10.29
C ALA A 107 -11.20 -5.57 -9.44
N LEU A 108 -10.85 -4.99 -8.29
CA LEU A 108 -11.77 -4.24 -7.43
C LEU A 108 -12.30 -2.98 -8.12
N TRP A 109 -11.49 -2.32 -8.95
CA TRP A 109 -11.91 -1.16 -9.73
C TRP A 109 -12.93 -1.55 -10.80
N LEU A 110 -12.74 -2.69 -11.46
CA LEU A 110 -13.67 -3.20 -12.48
C LEU A 110 -15.06 -3.55 -11.90
N GLU A 111 -15.12 -3.93 -10.61
CA GLU A 111 -16.39 -4.23 -9.92
C GLU A 111 -17.19 -2.97 -9.52
N LYS A 112 -16.57 -1.78 -9.53
CA LYS A 112 -17.28 -0.52 -9.23
C LYS A 112 -18.28 -0.20 -10.33
N SER A 113 -19.40 0.45 -9.98
CA SER A 113 -20.31 1.02 -10.98
C SER A 113 -19.61 2.07 -11.84
N GLU A 114 -20.03 2.25 -13.07
CA GLU A 114 -19.41 3.18 -14.01
C GLU A 114 -19.32 4.61 -13.47
N GLU A 115 -20.36 5.04 -12.73
CA GLU A 115 -20.44 6.36 -12.08
C GLU A 115 -19.44 6.52 -10.91
N SER A 116 -19.05 5.42 -10.27
CA SER A 116 -18.10 5.43 -9.14
C SER A 116 -16.66 5.11 -9.56
N ARG A 117 -16.41 4.85 -10.84
CA ARG A 117 -15.06 4.64 -11.38
C ARG A 117 -14.34 5.97 -11.56
N THR A 118 -13.21 6.09 -10.92
CA THR A 118 -12.28 7.21 -11.15
C THR A 118 -11.31 6.80 -12.25
N HIS A 119 -11.37 7.48 -13.40
CA HIS A 119 -10.56 7.13 -14.59
C HIS A 119 -9.10 7.60 -14.52
N PHE A 120 -8.74 8.36 -13.50
CA PHE A 120 -7.40 8.94 -13.35
C PHE A 120 -6.59 8.28 -12.22
N THR A 121 -6.98 7.11 -11.76
CA THR A 121 -6.23 6.33 -10.76
C THR A 121 -5.42 5.24 -11.45
N ASN A 122 -4.30 4.88 -10.86
CA ASN A 122 -3.46 3.77 -11.35
C ASN A 122 -4.23 2.44 -11.46
N ASP A 123 -5.32 2.29 -10.69
CA ASP A 123 -6.17 1.09 -10.69
C ASP A 123 -7.03 0.96 -11.96
N ALA A 124 -7.25 2.07 -12.69
CA ALA A 124 -8.02 2.08 -13.93
C ALA A 124 -7.30 1.38 -15.11
N PHE A 125 -5.99 1.20 -15.01
CA PHE A 125 -5.19 0.57 -16.05
C PHE A 125 -4.88 -0.87 -15.71
N PRO A 126 -4.88 -1.79 -16.70
CA PRO A 126 -4.36 -3.14 -16.50
C PRO A 126 -2.93 -3.07 -15.96
N PRO A 127 -2.57 -3.88 -14.97
CA PRO A 127 -1.22 -3.87 -14.40
C PRO A 127 -0.19 -4.39 -15.40
N ASP A 128 0.92 -3.68 -15.51
CA ASP A 128 2.12 -4.17 -16.18
C ASP A 128 2.87 -5.14 -15.24
N GLN A 129 3.40 -6.21 -15.79
CA GLN A 129 4.22 -7.17 -15.05
C GLN A 129 5.62 -6.59 -14.82
N ILE A 130 6.07 -6.57 -13.57
CA ILE A 130 7.39 -6.09 -13.17
C ILE A 130 8.26 -7.26 -12.71
N SER A 131 7.67 -8.18 -11.93
CA SER A 131 8.36 -9.37 -11.41
C SER A 131 8.60 -10.43 -12.48
N ASN A 132 9.44 -11.41 -12.15
CA ASN A 132 9.68 -12.60 -12.99
C ASN A 132 8.54 -13.63 -12.89
N GLU A 133 7.62 -13.48 -11.93
CA GLU A 133 6.46 -14.37 -11.77
C GLU A 133 5.29 -13.91 -12.66
N PRO A 134 4.53 -14.84 -13.25
CA PRO A 134 3.38 -14.49 -14.07
C PRO A 134 2.30 -13.81 -13.23
N LEU A 135 1.66 -12.79 -13.78
CA LEU A 135 0.56 -12.09 -13.12
C LEU A 135 -0.54 -13.06 -12.68
N MET A 136 -1.04 -12.85 -11.47
CA MET A 136 -2.20 -13.59 -10.97
C MET A 136 -3.45 -13.27 -11.79
N THR A 137 -4.40 -14.19 -11.82
CA THR A 137 -5.69 -13.98 -12.51
C THR A 137 -6.81 -13.97 -11.48
N ILE A 138 -7.63 -12.94 -11.52
CA ILE A 138 -8.83 -12.81 -10.69
C ILE A 138 -10.06 -12.97 -11.60
N LYS A 139 -11.00 -13.82 -11.18
CA LYS A 139 -12.29 -14.00 -11.84
C LYS A 139 -13.38 -13.71 -10.82
N SER A 140 -14.23 -12.71 -11.10
CA SER A 140 -15.48 -12.53 -10.39
C SER A 140 -16.51 -13.59 -10.83
N LYS A 141 -17.31 -14.06 -9.90
CA LYS A 141 -18.42 -14.98 -10.17
C LYS A 141 -19.71 -14.23 -10.29
#